data_f740e86966788cd12104830de00c2c4b
#
_entry.id   f740e86966788cd12104830de00c2c4b
#
_cell.length_a   1.000
_cell.length_b   1.000
_cell.length_c   1.000
_cell.angle_alpha   90.00
_cell.angle_beta   90.00
_cell.angle_gamma   90.00
#
_symmetry.space_group_name_H-M   'P 1'
#
loop_
_entity.id
_entity.type
_entity.pdbx_description
1 polymer ?
#
loop_
_entity_poly.entity_id
_entity_poly.type
_entity_poly.pdbx_seq_one_letter_code
_entity_poly.pdbx_strand_id
1 'polypeptide(L)'
;MISYAVFCLKKKIIIGTRGSKLALIYAQNAKMEIIKKTDFKEEDIFIKEIKTKGDQVQNVRLSEVGGKGLFSSNIERELQEKKIDIAVHALKDMPAIETEGLRTDTFLERNDPREILITQNKKSLNELKKNAVIGTSSYRREFQIKNIRSDLNCKLIRGNVDTRIRKLKDGLYDGIILSYAGIKSLMIENEVSEIFSTGKIIPSAGQGIVSLQCRNNDKEVISILDKINNRDASITAHAERNVLKVLEGDCETAVGAHAIIEGDEIILEAELFSLDGSDRFYEKKSSKIENTKSLGEEVGKILKVKSNNSYKK
;
A
#
# COMPACT_ATOMS: atom_id res chain seq x y z
N MET A 1 -25.74 41.82 -30.50
CA MET A 1 -25.43 41.16 -29.18
C MET A 1 -24.22 40.28 -29.40
N ILE A 2 -23.04 40.72 -28.97
CA ILE A 2 -21.80 39.93 -29.07
C ILE A 2 -21.77 39.04 -27.80
N SER A 3 -21.96 37.74 -28.00
CA SER A 3 -21.83 36.77 -26.92
C SER A 3 -20.37 36.69 -26.50
N TYR A 4 -20.01 37.25 -25.37
CA TYR A 4 -18.74 36.98 -24.72
C TYR A 4 -18.78 35.52 -24.20
N ALA A 5 -18.24 34.60 -24.97
CA ALA A 5 -17.85 33.30 -24.45
C ALA A 5 -16.77 33.56 -23.38
N VAL A 6 -17.16 33.50 -22.13
CA VAL A 6 -16.20 33.46 -21.01
C VAL A 6 -15.42 32.15 -21.18
N PHE A 7 -14.24 32.23 -21.79
CA PHE A 7 -13.26 31.16 -21.75
C PHE A 7 -12.83 31.01 -20.28
N CYS A 8 -13.55 30.16 -19.56
CA CYS A 8 -13.08 29.70 -18.26
C CYS A 8 -11.81 28.89 -18.55
N LEU A 9 -10.63 29.50 -18.33
CA LEU A 9 -9.37 28.78 -18.42
C LEU A 9 -9.44 27.59 -17.45
N LYS A 10 -9.55 26.37 -17.99
CA LYS A 10 -9.52 25.16 -17.18
C LYS A 10 -8.26 25.17 -16.32
N LYS A 11 -8.43 24.97 -15.03
CA LYS A 11 -7.32 24.86 -14.09
C LYS A 11 -6.46 23.65 -14.46
N LYS A 12 -5.16 23.87 -14.57
CA LYS A 12 -4.20 22.75 -14.72
C LYS A 12 -4.11 21.99 -13.42
N ILE A 13 -4.09 20.66 -13.48
CA ILE A 13 -3.94 19.76 -12.35
C ILE A 13 -2.51 19.25 -12.27
N ILE A 14 -1.89 19.36 -11.11
CA ILE A 14 -0.54 18.84 -10.87
C ILE A 14 -0.64 17.65 -9.91
N ILE A 15 -0.30 16.46 -10.42
CA ILE A 15 -0.22 15.21 -9.65
C ILE A 15 1.20 15.05 -9.14
N GLY A 16 1.38 15.01 -7.83
CA GLY A 16 2.66 14.71 -7.18
C GLY A 16 2.81 13.22 -6.85
N THR A 17 3.98 12.66 -7.09
CA THR A 17 4.30 11.27 -6.77
C THR A 17 5.79 11.08 -6.56
N ARG A 18 6.20 9.91 -6.04
CA ARG A 18 7.62 9.52 -5.95
C ARG A 18 8.19 9.26 -7.35
N GLY A 19 9.52 9.42 -7.48
CA GLY A 19 10.23 9.17 -8.75
C GLY A 19 10.52 7.67 -9.05
N SER A 20 9.99 6.71 -8.27
CA SER A 20 10.18 5.29 -8.61
C SER A 20 9.30 4.89 -9.81
N LYS A 21 9.79 3.97 -10.66
CA LYS A 21 9.05 3.48 -11.83
C LYS A 21 7.62 3.07 -11.50
N LEU A 22 7.42 2.34 -10.39
CA LEU A 22 6.10 1.90 -9.95
C LEU A 22 5.20 3.09 -9.54
N ALA A 23 5.75 4.08 -8.83
CA ALA A 23 4.97 5.25 -8.41
C ALA A 23 4.55 6.13 -9.60
N LEU A 24 5.42 6.25 -10.62
CA LEU A 24 5.09 6.94 -11.87
C LEU A 24 3.97 6.23 -12.64
N ILE A 25 3.99 4.89 -12.69
CA ILE A 25 2.89 4.10 -13.28
C ILE A 25 1.57 4.37 -12.53
N TYR A 26 1.59 4.43 -11.19
CA TYR A 26 0.41 4.74 -10.41
C TYR A 26 -0.12 6.16 -10.67
N ALA A 27 0.77 7.15 -10.80
CA ALA A 27 0.38 8.52 -11.15
C ALA A 27 -0.19 8.60 -12.56
N GLN A 28 0.40 7.86 -13.51
CA GLN A 28 -0.12 7.79 -14.88
C GLN A 28 -1.51 7.13 -14.93
N ASN A 29 -1.74 6.06 -14.16
CA ASN A 29 -3.06 5.43 -14.06
C ASN A 29 -4.10 6.40 -13.47
N ALA A 30 -3.74 7.17 -12.43
CA ALA A 30 -4.60 8.20 -11.87
C ALA A 30 -4.93 9.30 -12.89
N LYS A 31 -3.93 9.78 -13.64
CA LYS A 31 -4.11 10.75 -14.76
C LYS A 31 -5.10 10.20 -15.79
N MET A 32 -4.94 8.95 -16.22
CA MET A 32 -5.82 8.33 -17.20
C MET A 32 -7.25 8.16 -16.71
N GLU A 33 -7.46 7.81 -15.44
CA GLU A 33 -8.81 7.71 -14.86
C GLU A 33 -9.48 9.10 -14.75
N ILE A 34 -8.73 10.17 -14.44
CA ILE A 34 -9.26 11.54 -14.45
C ILE A 34 -9.69 11.92 -15.88
N ILE A 35 -8.85 11.70 -16.89
CA ILE A 35 -9.17 12.01 -18.29
C ILE A 35 -10.40 11.23 -18.74
N LYS A 36 -10.50 9.94 -18.40
CA LYS A 36 -11.59 9.07 -18.81
C LYS A 36 -12.95 9.46 -18.20
N LYS A 37 -12.96 9.96 -16.95
CA LYS A 37 -14.19 10.21 -16.18
C LYS A 37 -14.55 11.70 -16.03
N THR A 38 -13.75 12.59 -16.62
CA THR A 38 -13.96 14.04 -16.57
C THR A 38 -13.71 14.68 -17.93
N ASP A 39 -13.91 16.00 -18.01
CA ASP A 39 -13.63 16.74 -19.26
C ASP A 39 -12.16 17.22 -19.36
N PHE A 40 -11.27 16.82 -18.46
CA PHE A 40 -9.84 17.14 -18.53
C PHE A 40 -9.19 16.38 -19.69
N LYS A 41 -8.25 17.06 -20.35
CA LYS A 41 -7.45 16.48 -21.43
C LYS A 41 -6.04 16.18 -20.91
N GLU A 42 -5.26 15.52 -21.73
CA GLU A 42 -3.89 15.14 -21.38
C GLU A 42 -3.00 16.34 -21.08
N GLU A 43 -3.16 17.42 -21.83
CA GLU A 43 -2.44 18.68 -21.66
C GLU A 43 -2.82 19.49 -20.40
N ASP A 44 -3.92 19.13 -19.75
CA ASP A 44 -4.39 19.79 -18.53
C ASP A 44 -3.78 19.17 -17.25
N ILE A 45 -3.17 17.98 -17.35
CA ILE A 45 -2.72 17.21 -16.17
C ILE A 45 -1.23 16.90 -16.27
N PHE A 46 -0.47 17.38 -15.27
CA PHE A 46 0.97 17.25 -15.19
C PHE A 46 1.36 16.32 -14.03
N ILE A 47 2.38 15.49 -14.25
CA ILE A 47 2.95 14.63 -13.19
C ILE A 47 4.27 15.26 -12.73
N LYS A 48 4.40 15.47 -11.41
CA LYS A 48 5.59 16.00 -10.75
C LYS A 48 6.23 14.96 -9.86
N GLU A 49 7.48 14.64 -10.15
CA GLU A 49 8.29 13.76 -9.32
C GLU A 49 8.79 14.48 -8.06
N ILE A 50 8.63 13.85 -6.91
CA ILE A 50 9.04 14.39 -5.61
C ILE A 50 9.93 13.37 -4.92
N LYS A 51 11.14 13.78 -4.56
CA LYS A 51 12.09 12.95 -3.80
C LYS A 51 11.64 12.82 -2.35
N THR A 52 11.60 11.59 -1.83
CA THR A 52 11.21 11.33 -0.45
C THR A 52 12.39 10.85 0.40
N LYS A 53 12.28 11.03 1.73
CA LYS A 53 13.30 10.54 2.67
C LYS A 53 13.45 9.02 2.61
N GLY A 54 12.35 8.28 2.41
CA GLY A 54 12.36 6.82 2.31
C GLY A 54 13.13 6.28 1.10
N ASP A 55 13.24 7.07 0.00
CA ASP A 55 14.02 6.70 -1.18
C ASP A 55 15.53 6.85 -0.95
N GLN A 56 15.95 7.72 -0.04
CA GLN A 56 17.35 7.99 0.28
C GLN A 56 17.96 6.96 1.24
N VAL A 57 17.13 6.36 2.10
CA VAL A 57 17.61 5.40 3.12
C VAL A 57 17.62 3.98 2.57
N GLN A 58 18.80 3.40 2.36
CA GLN A 58 18.94 2.09 1.71
C GLN A 58 19.58 0.99 2.58
N ASN A 59 20.18 1.33 3.74
CA ASN A 59 21.04 0.39 4.48
C ASN A 59 20.42 -0.14 5.78
N VAL A 60 19.24 0.37 6.19
CA VAL A 60 18.55 -0.01 7.43
C VAL A 60 17.08 -0.25 7.15
N ARG A 61 16.38 -0.93 8.06
CA ARG A 61 14.91 -1.03 7.99
C ARG A 61 14.31 0.37 8.15
N LEU A 62 13.19 0.65 7.47
CA LEU A 62 12.48 1.94 7.61
C LEU A 62 12.03 2.17 9.04
N SER A 63 11.68 1.11 9.75
CA SER A 63 11.35 1.09 11.16
C SER A 63 12.48 1.63 12.07
N GLU A 64 13.74 1.42 11.69
CA GLU A 64 14.91 1.85 12.47
C GLU A 64 15.29 3.32 12.22
N VAL A 65 14.82 3.90 11.12
CA VAL A 65 15.09 5.31 10.76
C VAL A 65 14.24 6.27 11.59
N GLY A 66 13.14 5.78 12.13
CA GLY A 66 12.17 6.58 12.88
C GLY A 66 11.40 7.59 12.01
N GLY A 67 10.14 7.77 12.31
CA GLY A 67 9.30 8.80 11.69
C GLY A 67 8.18 8.23 10.81
N LYS A 68 6.98 8.71 11.10
CA LYS A 68 5.79 8.44 10.30
C LYS A 68 5.92 9.14 8.94
N GLY A 69 5.45 8.51 7.88
CA GLY A 69 5.35 9.14 6.57
C GLY A 69 6.65 9.31 5.80
N LEU A 70 7.65 8.41 5.95
CA LEU A 70 8.92 8.49 5.22
C LEU A 70 8.76 8.59 3.70
N PHE A 71 7.68 8.05 3.15
CA PHE A 71 7.35 8.10 1.72
C PHE A 71 6.30 9.15 1.35
N SER A 72 5.55 9.70 2.32
CA SER A 72 4.46 10.65 2.05
C SER A 72 4.79 12.08 2.46
N SER A 73 5.55 12.31 3.54
CA SER A 73 5.70 13.61 4.17
C SER A 73 6.20 14.74 3.24
N ASN A 74 7.12 14.46 2.32
CA ASN A 74 7.58 15.46 1.36
C ASN A 74 6.50 15.81 0.33
N ILE A 75 5.72 14.81 -0.09
CA ILE A 75 4.62 14.99 -1.05
C ILE A 75 3.47 15.73 -0.37
N GLU A 76 3.13 15.35 0.87
CA GLU A 76 2.09 16.01 1.68
C GLU A 76 2.43 17.49 1.94
N ARG A 77 3.70 17.79 2.20
CA ARG A 77 4.15 19.19 2.33
C ARG A 77 3.93 19.98 1.04
N GLU A 78 4.28 19.43 -0.13
CA GLU A 78 4.02 20.12 -1.40
C GLU A 78 2.52 20.28 -1.69
N LEU A 79 1.69 19.34 -1.23
CA LEU A 79 0.24 19.42 -1.30
C LEU A 79 -0.30 20.55 -0.41
N GLN A 80 0.18 20.68 0.85
CA GLN A 80 -0.16 21.77 1.77
C GLN A 80 0.31 23.14 1.24
N GLU A 81 1.50 23.20 0.64
CA GLU A 81 2.08 24.40 0.03
C GLU A 81 1.45 24.75 -1.34
N LYS A 82 0.43 24.01 -1.79
CA LYS A 82 -0.26 24.20 -3.09
C LYS A 82 0.65 24.11 -4.31
N LYS A 83 1.77 23.40 -4.21
CA LYS A 83 2.70 23.13 -5.32
C LYS A 83 2.25 21.97 -6.17
N ILE A 84 1.35 21.14 -5.65
CA ILE A 84 0.62 20.07 -6.31
C ILE A 84 -0.85 20.11 -5.87
N ASP A 85 -1.73 19.50 -6.64
CA ASP A 85 -3.17 19.45 -6.36
C ASP A 85 -3.61 18.08 -5.84
N ILE A 86 -2.99 17.03 -6.34
CA ILE A 86 -3.27 15.62 -5.99
C ILE A 86 -1.95 14.93 -5.69
N ALA A 87 -1.89 14.18 -4.60
CA ALA A 87 -0.79 13.28 -4.30
C ALA A 87 -1.21 11.82 -4.56
N VAL A 88 -0.36 11.04 -5.24
CA VAL A 88 -0.62 9.64 -5.55
C VAL A 88 0.33 8.74 -4.78
N HIS A 89 -0.26 7.75 -4.08
CA HIS A 89 0.46 6.84 -3.20
C HIS A 89 0.02 5.38 -3.39
N ALA A 90 0.89 4.43 -3.08
CA ALA A 90 0.45 3.09 -2.70
C ALA A 90 -0.17 3.17 -1.30
N LEU A 91 -1.43 2.80 -1.13
CA LEU A 91 -2.17 2.98 0.13
C LEU A 91 -1.46 2.33 1.34
N LYS A 92 -0.84 1.17 1.14
CA LYS A 92 -0.09 0.46 2.18
C LYS A 92 1.11 1.21 2.74
N ASP A 93 1.62 2.21 2.00
CA ASP A 93 2.77 3.03 2.41
C ASP A 93 2.34 4.32 3.15
N MET A 94 1.02 4.56 3.24
CA MET A 94 0.44 5.72 3.92
C MET A 94 0.32 5.46 5.43
N PRO A 95 0.61 6.47 6.27
CA PRO A 95 0.36 6.39 7.70
C PRO A 95 -1.10 6.04 8.02
N ALA A 96 -1.33 5.31 9.10
CA ALA A 96 -2.70 4.96 9.53
C ALA A 96 -3.53 6.19 9.90
N ILE A 97 -2.87 7.22 10.46
CA ILE A 97 -3.47 8.51 10.83
C ILE A 97 -3.13 9.50 9.73
N GLU A 98 -4.13 10.19 9.22
CA GLU A 98 -3.97 11.19 8.17
C GLU A 98 -3.31 12.46 8.68
N THR A 99 -2.58 13.14 7.79
CA THR A 99 -1.99 14.45 8.06
C THR A 99 -3.11 15.50 8.11
N GLU A 100 -3.08 16.36 9.12
CA GLU A 100 -4.07 17.43 9.30
C GLU A 100 -4.17 18.32 8.05
N GLY A 101 -5.40 18.66 7.67
CA GLY A 101 -5.69 19.47 6.48
C GLY A 101 -5.71 18.70 5.16
N LEU A 102 -5.36 17.42 5.18
CA LEU A 102 -5.39 16.52 4.01
C LEU A 102 -6.43 15.42 4.19
N ARG A 103 -6.88 14.85 3.07
CA ARG A 103 -7.78 13.69 3.03
C ARG A 103 -7.33 12.66 2.01
N THR A 104 -7.51 11.38 2.34
CA THR A 104 -7.16 10.23 1.51
C THR A 104 -8.37 9.29 1.41
N ASP A 105 -9.40 9.75 0.68
CA ASP A 105 -10.68 9.03 0.56
C ASP A 105 -10.97 8.55 -0.86
N THR A 106 -10.03 8.75 -1.79
CA THR A 106 -10.18 8.35 -3.19
C THR A 106 -9.22 7.23 -3.50
N PHE A 107 -9.76 6.15 -4.03
CA PHE A 107 -9.03 4.92 -4.33
C PHE A 107 -9.34 4.46 -5.75
N LEU A 108 -8.30 4.08 -6.49
CA LEU A 108 -8.48 3.41 -7.77
C LEU A 108 -8.85 1.95 -7.55
N GLU A 109 -9.34 1.28 -8.59
CA GLU A 109 -9.64 -0.14 -8.56
C GLU A 109 -8.46 -0.94 -8.01
N ARG A 110 -8.75 -1.87 -7.09
CA ARG A 110 -7.73 -2.66 -6.41
C ARG A 110 -7.09 -3.64 -7.37
N ASN A 111 -5.78 -3.56 -7.51
CA ASN A 111 -4.98 -4.59 -8.15
C ASN A 111 -4.79 -5.79 -7.20
N ASP A 112 -4.29 -6.90 -7.70
CA ASP A 112 -4.10 -8.14 -6.95
C ASP A 112 -3.33 -7.93 -5.63
N PRO A 113 -3.96 -8.15 -4.45
CA PRO A 113 -3.34 -7.88 -3.16
C PRO A 113 -2.34 -8.94 -2.71
N ARG A 114 -2.27 -10.08 -3.40
CA ARG A 114 -1.48 -11.24 -2.98
C ARG A 114 0.01 -10.94 -2.87
N GLU A 115 0.68 -11.74 -2.07
CA GLU A 115 2.14 -11.79 -2.00
C GLU A 115 2.67 -12.81 -3.00
N ILE A 116 3.90 -12.59 -3.48
CA ILE A 116 4.58 -13.51 -4.38
C ILE A 116 6.01 -13.80 -3.92
N LEU A 117 6.49 -14.96 -4.29
CA LEU A 117 7.88 -15.34 -4.18
C LEU A 117 8.53 -15.29 -5.56
N ILE A 118 9.73 -14.74 -5.62
CA ILE A 118 10.64 -14.85 -6.77
C ILE A 118 11.88 -15.59 -6.31
N THR A 119 12.28 -16.62 -7.06
CA THR A 119 13.51 -17.39 -6.86
C THR A 119 14.28 -17.51 -8.19
N GLN A 120 15.60 -17.73 -8.16
CA GLN A 120 16.38 -17.83 -9.39
C GLN A 120 15.91 -18.94 -10.33
N ASN A 121 15.50 -20.08 -9.76
CA ASN A 121 15.18 -21.30 -10.52
C ASN A 121 13.67 -21.62 -10.51
N LYS A 122 12.82 -20.62 -10.34
CA LYS A 122 11.34 -20.78 -10.28
C LYS A 122 10.86 -21.78 -9.22
N LYS A 123 11.63 -22.02 -8.18
CA LYS A 123 11.26 -22.90 -7.07
C LYS A 123 10.18 -22.23 -6.21
N SER A 124 9.21 -23.03 -5.79
CA SER A 124 8.24 -22.65 -4.75
C SER A 124 8.91 -22.59 -3.37
N LEU A 125 8.22 -22.02 -2.39
CA LEU A 125 8.70 -21.92 -1.02
C LEU A 125 9.06 -23.30 -0.41
N ASN A 126 8.27 -24.33 -0.75
CA ASN A 126 8.48 -25.67 -0.23
C ASN A 126 9.70 -26.38 -0.84
N GLU A 127 10.10 -26.00 -2.06
CA GLU A 127 11.25 -26.57 -2.77
C GLU A 127 12.57 -25.88 -2.42
N LEU A 128 12.53 -24.81 -1.62
CA LEU A 128 13.76 -24.17 -1.15
C LEU A 128 14.51 -25.06 -0.16
N LYS A 129 15.84 -25.05 -0.27
CA LYS A 129 16.73 -25.79 0.66
C LYS A 129 16.52 -25.30 2.10
N LYS A 130 16.82 -26.17 3.07
CA LYS A 130 16.89 -25.78 4.47
C LYS A 130 17.85 -24.61 4.67
N ASN A 131 17.49 -23.66 5.55
CA ASN A 131 18.25 -22.44 5.82
C ASN A 131 18.37 -21.48 4.62
N ALA A 132 17.54 -21.61 3.57
CA ALA A 132 17.53 -20.69 2.45
C ALA A 132 17.26 -19.24 2.92
N VAL A 133 17.88 -18.28 2.25
CA VAL A 133 17.83 -16.86 2.61
C VAL A 133 16.75 -16.16 1.81
N ILE A 134 15.73 -15.65 2.51
CA ILE A 134 14.62 -14.88 1.93
C ILE A 134 14.81 -13.38 2.17
N GLY A 135 14.86 -12.61 1.10
CA GLY A 135 14.96 -11.15 1.16
C GLY A 135 13.61 -10.48 1.44
N THR A 136 13.48 -9.83 2.59
CA THR A 136 12.35 -8.97 2.94
C THR A 136 12.77 -7.86 3.88
N SER A 137 12.12 -6.69 3.80
CA SER A 137 12.25 -5.60 4.79
C SER A 137 11.01 -5.45 5.67
N SER A 138 10.03 -6.33 5.50
CA SER A 138 8.76 -6.31 6.23
C SER A 138 8.75 -7.37 7.32
N TYR A 139 8.58 -6.97 8.57
CA TYR A 139 8.40 -7.89 9.70
C TYR A 139 7.17 -8.78 9.52
N ARG A 140 6.07 -8.24 9.02
CA ARG A 140 4.88 -9.02 8.67
C ARG A 140 5.21 -10.19 7.74
N ARG A 141 5.91 -9.94 6.62
CA ARG A 141 6.32 -11.00 5.68
C ARG A 141 7.27 -11.99 6.32
N GLU A 142 8.24 -11.48 7.07
CA GLU A 142 9.24 -12.31 7.76
C GLU A 142 8.56 -13.29 8.71
N PHE A 143 7.67 -12.81 9.59
CA PHE A 143 7.03 -13.66 10.59
C PHE A 143 6.03 -14.63 9.97
N GLN A 144 5.27 -14.22 8.96
CA GLN A 144 4.41 -15.13 8.20
C GLN A 144 5.21 -16.24 7.49
N ILE A 145 6.33 -15.90 6.85
CA ILE A 145 7.21 -16.91 6.21
C ILE A 145 7.79 -17.87 7.25
N LYS A 146 8.27 -17.36 8.38
CA LYS A 146 8.80 -18.19 9.47
C LYS A 146 7.72 -19.09 10.10
N ASN A 147 6.49 -18.62 10.14
CA ASN A 147 5.35 -19.44 10.60
C ASN A 147 5.03 -20.61 9.64
N ILE A 148 5.28 -20.43 8.33
CA ILE A 148 5.11 -21.49 7.32
C ILE A 148 6.33 -22.40 7.26
N ARG A 149 7.53 -21.85 7.31
CA ARG A 149 8.83 -22.52 7.17
C ARG A 149 9.82 -21.92 8.16
N SER A 150 9.81 -22.42 9.39
CA SER A 150 10.65 -21.95 10.50
C SER A 150 12.16 -22.12 10.27
N ASP A 151 12.52 -23.02 9.34
CA ASP A 151 13.90 -23.28 8.96
C ASP A 151 14.48 -22.25 7.98
N LEU A 152 13.69 -21.32 7.45
CA LEU A 152 14.16 -20.29 6.53
C LEU A 152 14.76 -19.08 7.27
N ASN A 153 15.78 -18.46 6.66
CA ASN A 153 16.42 -17.25 7.18
C ASN A 153 15.92 -16.02 6.42
N CYS A 154 15.32 -15.07 7.14
CA CYS A 154 14.94 -13.79 6.54
C CYS A 154 16.06 -12.76 6.70
N LYS A 155 16.42 -12.05 5.62
CA LYS A 155 17.40 -10.98 5.63
C LYS A 155 16.84 -9.72 5.01
N LEU A 156 17.29 -8.57 5.54
CA LEU A 156 16.92 -7.26 5.02
C LEU A 156 17.29 -7.11 3.55
N ILE A 157 16.31 -6.74 2.72
CA ILE A 157 16.52 -6.32 1.34
C ILE A 157 15.88 -4.95 1.10
N ARG A 158 16.64 -3.99 0.59
CA ARG A 158 16.18 -2.64 0.29
C ARG A 158 16.36 -2.31 -1.19
N GLY A 159 15.67 -1.26 -1.63
CA GLY A 159 15.64 -0.77 -3.00
C GLY A 159 14.28 -0.94 -3.64
N ASN A 160 14.10 -0.39 -4.83
CA ASN A 160 12.93 -0.59 -5.68
C ASN A 160 12.87 -2.05 -6.19
N VAL A 161 11.77 -2.44 -6.82
CA VAL A 161 11.56 -3.81 -7.32
C VAL A 161 12.73 -4.28 -8.19
N ASP A 162 13.15 -3.47 -9.16
CA ASP A 162 14.25 -3.79 -10.08
C ASP A 162 15.56 -4.07 -9.31
N THR A 163 15.88 -3.23 -8.31
CA THR A 163 17.06 -3.40 -7.49
C THR A 163 17.02 -4.70 -6.67
N ARG A 164 15.85 -5.06 -6.13
CA ARG A 164 15.68 -6.30 -5.36
C ARG A 164 15.80 -7.54 -6.25
N ILE A 165 15.22 -7.51 -7.45
CA ILE A 165 15.36 -8.60 -8.43
C ILE A 165 16.81 -8.76 -8.85
N ARG A 166 17.52 -7.65 -9.09
CA ARG A 166 18.96 -7.72 -9.38
C ARG A 166 19.76 -8.37 -8.24
N LYS A 167 19.54 -7.95 -6.99
CA LYS A 167 20.20 -8.54 -5.82
C LYS A 167 19.91 -10.05 -5.67
N LEU A 168 18.72 -10.51 -6.05
CA LEU A 168 18.40 -11.93 -6.13
C LEU A 168 19.23 -12.60 -7.22
N LYS A 169 19.25 -12.03 -8.44
CA LYS A 169 20.04 -12.56 -9.58
C LYS A 169 21.55 -12.59 -9.29
N ASP A 170 22.04 -11.64 -8.50
CA ASP A 170 23.43 -11.60 -8.01
C ASP A 170 23.73 -12.67 -6.92
N GLY A 171 22.74 -13.48 -6.54
CA GLY A 171 22.94 -14.59 -5.58
C GLY A 171 22.98 -14.19 -4.11
N LEU A 172 22.62 -12.93 -3.76
CA LEU A 172 22.61 -12.47 -2.37
C LEU A 172 21.47 -13.06 -1.54
N TYR A 173 20.45 -13.63 -2.20
CA TYR A 173 19.26 -14.27 -1.63
C TYR A 173 18.90 -15.50 -2.44
N ASP A 174 18.28 -16.50 -1.79
CA ASP A 174 17.69 -17.66 -2.46
C ASP A 174 16.27 -17.33 -2.99
N GLY A 175 15.60 -16.39 -2.36
CA GLY A 175 14.29 -15.89 -2.78
C GLY A 175 13.98 -14.49 -2.23
N ILE A 176 13.01 -13.80 -2.81
CA ILE A 176 12.49 -12.50 -2.33
C ILE A 176 10.99 -12.49 -2.32
N ILE A 177 10.38 -11.81 -1.33
CA ILE A 177 8.92 -11.65 -1.23
C ILE A 177 8.54 -10.24 -1.65
N LEU A 178 7.62 -10.13 -2.62
CA LEU A 178 7.11 -8.88 -3.16
C LEU A 178 5.57 -8.91 -3.25
N SER A 179 4.94 -7.74 -3.45
CA SER A 179 3.50 -7.67 -3.75
C SER A 179 3.23 -7.96 -5.22
N TYR A 180 2.24 -8.79 -5.51
CA TYR A 180 1.88 -9.12 -6.88
C TYR A 180 1.37 -7.89 -7.65
N ALA A 181 0.63 -6.99 -7.00
CA ALA A 181 0.21 -5.72 -7.59
C ALA A 181 1.37 -4.92 -8.21
N GLY A 182 2.52 -4.85 -7.52
CA GLY A 182 3.71 -4.17 -8.05
C GLY A 182 4.31 -4.87 -9.26
N ILE A 183 4.35 -6.20 -9.26
CA ILE A 183 4.86 -7.02 -10.35
C ILE A 183 3.96 -6.89 -11.61
N LYS A 184 2.64 -6.96 -11.43
CA LYS A 184 1.66 -6.76 -12.52
C LYS A 184 1.77 -5.35 -13.12
N SER A 185 1.85 -4.31 -12.28
CA SER A 185 2.00 -2.93 -12.76
C SER A 185 3.30 -2.70 -13.53
N LEU A 186 4.36 -3.43 -13.21
CA LEU A 186 5.63 -3.38 -13.93
C LEU A 186 5.69 -4.32 -15.15
N MET A 187 4.67 -5.15 -15.36
CA MET A 187 4.58 -6.15 -16.45
C MET A 187 5.76 -7.14 -16.45
N ILE A 188 6.09 -7.66 -15.27
CA ILE A 188 7.19 -8.62 -15.06
C ILE A 188 6.72 -9.89 -14.35
N GLU A 189 5.49 -10.34 -14.61
CA GLU A 189 4.89 -11.55 -14.02
C GLU A 189 5.69 -12.81 -14.35
N ASN A 190 6.44 -12.79 -15.43
CA ASN A 190 7.36 -13.85 -15.80
C ASN A 190 8.47 -14.10 -14.78
N GLU A 191 8.77 -13.16 -13.89
CA GLU A 191 9.74 -13.36 -12.79
C GLU A 191 9.15 -14.17 -11.62
N VAL A 192 7.82 -14.29 -11.49
CA VAL A 192 7.13 -14.92 -10.36
C VAL A 192 7.35 -16.43 -10.32
N SER A 193 7.72 -16.96 -9.15
CA SER A 193 7.91 -18.40 -8.89
C SER A 193 6.69 -19.01 -8.19
N GLU A 194 6.10 -18.31 -7.22
CA GLU A 194 4.91 -18.74 -6.49
C GLU A 194 4.02 -17.54 -6.15
N ILE A 195 2.71 -17.69 -6.24
CA ILE A 195 1.72 -16.73 -5.78
C ILE A 195 1.05 -17.31 -4.55
N PHE A 196 1.14 -16.61 -3.41
CA PHE A 196 0.50 -17.08 -2.18
C PHE A 196 -0.98 -16.67 -2.15
N SER A 197 -1.85 -17.56 -1.67
CA SER A 197 -3.22 -17.16 -1.32
C SER A 197 -3.21 -16.15 -0.16
N THR A 198 -4.23 -15.28 -0.10
CA THR A 198 -4.35 -14.29 0.98
C THR A 198 -4.52 -14.92 2.35
N GLY A 199 -5.08 -16.13 2.44
CA GLY A 199 -5.15 -16.91 3.69
C GLY A 199 -3.81 -17.56 4.08
N LYS A 200 -2.88 -17.80 3.13
CA LYS A 200 -1.54 -18.32 3.43
C LYS A 200 -0.59 -17.21 3.89
N ILE A 201 -0.65 -16.06 3.24
CA ILE A 201 0.08 -14.84 3.64
C ILE A 201 -0.89 -13.67 3.55
N ILE A 202 -1.35 -13.17 4.69
CA ILE A 202 -2.28 -12.05 4.77
C ILE A 202 -1.55 -10.78 4.33
N PRO A 203 -2.06 -10.06 3.30
CA PRO A 203 -1.43 -8.84 2.79
C PRO A 203 -1.35 -7.71 3.82
N SER A 204 -0.52 -6.73 3.54
CA SER A 204 -0.57 -5.44 4.25
C SER A 204 -1.89 -4.73 3.95
N ALA A 205 -2.45 -4.04 4.93
CA ALA A 205 -3.64 -3.21 4.74
C ALA A 205 -3.45 -2.23 3.56
N GLY A 206 -4.41 -2.21 2.64
CA GLY A 206 -4.37 -1.40 1.43
C GLY A 206 -3.42 -1.89 0.34
N GLN A 207 -2.85 -3.09 0.46
CA GLN A 207 -2.01 -3.63 -0.61
C GLN A 207 -2.81 -3.82 -1.90
N GLY A 208 -2.25 -3.36 -3.02
CA GLY A 208 -2.90 -3.37 -4.33
C GLY A 208 -3.78 -2.16 -4.61
N ILE A 209 -3.98 -1.26 -3.64
CA ILE A 209 -4.78 -0.04 -3.81
C ILE A 209 -3.86 1.16 -4.03
N VAL A 210 -4.16 1.92 -5.07
CA VAL A 210 -3.60 3.27 -5.30
C VAL A 210 -4.54 4.28 -4.69
N SER A 211 -4.02 5.12 -3.80
CA SER A 211 -4.77 6.18 -3.14
C SER A 211 -4.40 7.56 -3.67
N LEU A 212 -5.40 8.42 -3.76
CA LEU A 212 -5.24 9.82 -4.13
C LEU A 212 -5.59 10.68 -2.93
N GLN A 213 -4.66 11.57 -2.57
CA GLN A 213 -4.77 12.48 -1.45
C GLN A 213 -4.88 13.91 -1.96
N CYS A 214 -5.74 14.71 -1.35
CA CYS A 214 -5.87 16.15 -1.65
C CYS A 214 -6.06 16.96 -0.38
N ARG A 215 -6.05 18.29 -0.50
CA ARG A 215 -6.45 19.19 0.58
C ARG A 215 -7.93 19.01 0.89
N ASN A 216 -8.29 18.98 2.17
CA ASN A 216 -9.68 18.76 2.62
C ASN A 216 -10.62 19.93 2.32
N ASN A 217 -10.10 21.11 1.98
CA ASN A 217 -10.86 22.33 1.62
C ASN A 217 -10.87 22.62 0.11
N ASP A 218 -10.24 21.81 -0.74
CA ASP A 218 -10.19 22.00 -2.20
C ASP A 218 -11.39 21.32 -2.88
N LYS A 219 -12.54 22.02 -2.86
CA LYS A 219 -13.80 21.47 -3.39
C LYS A 219 -13.72 21.05 -4.86
N GLU A 220 -12.93 21.75 -5.68
CA GLU A 220 -12.78 21.46 -7.09
C GLU A 220 -12.05 20.13 -7.30
N VAL A 221 -10.90 19.96 -6.63
CA VAL A 221 -10.14 18.71 -6.69
C VAL A 221 -10.95 17.56 -6.09
N ILE A 222 -11.65 17.76 -4.97
CA ILE A 222 -12.53 16.77 -4.37
C ILE A 222 -13.60 16.29 -5.38
N SER A 223 -14.26 17.23 -6.08
CA SER A 223 -15.26 16.87 -7.08
C SER A 223 -14.69 16.06 -8.26
N ILE A 224 -13.42 16.28 -8.62
CA ILE A 224 -12.72 15.48 -9.63
C ILE A 224 -12.46 14.06 -9.08
N LEU A 225 -11.93 13.99 -7.87
CA LEU A 225 -11.56 12.74 -7.23
C LEU A 225 -12.78 11.85 -6.93
N ASP A 226 -13.90 12.43 -6.53
CA ASP A 226 -15.15 11.69 -6.29
C ASP A 226 -15.64 10.94 -7.54
N LYS A 227 -15.41 11.51 -8.76
CA LYS A 227 -15.79 10.85 -10.02
C LYS A 227 -14.96 9.61 -10.33
N ILE A 228 -13.72 9.55 -9.87
CA ILE A 228 -12.81 8.45 -10.17
C ILE A 228 -12.72 7.42 -9.04
N ASN A 229 -13.31 7.72 -7.89
CA ASN A 229 -13.28 6.80 -6.75
C ASN A 229 -13.93 5.46 -7.08
N ASN A 230 -13.24 4.37 -6.77
CA ASN A 230 -13.76 3.02 -6.87
C ASN A 230 -14.43 2.64 -5.54
N ARG A 231 -15.71 2.29 -5.59
CA ARG A 231 -16.53 1.98 -4.42
C ARG A 231 -15.99 0.78 -3.64
N ASP A 232 -15.66 -0.31 -4.31
CA ASP A 232 -15.25 -1.55 -3.66
C ASP A 232 -13.85 -1.43 -3.04
N ALA A 233 -12.93 -0.74 -3.74
CA ALA A 233 -11.63 -0.39 -3.19
C ALA A 233 -11.76 0.51 -1.96
N SER A 234 -12.70 1.46 -1.96
CA SER A 234 -12.96 2.34 -0.81
C SER A 234 -13.48 1.55 0.40
N ILE A 235 -14.45 0.65 0.19
CA ILE A 235 -15.00 -0.20 1.25
C ILE A 235 -13.90 -1.05 1.87
N THR A 236 -13.14 -1.80 1.07
CA THR A 236 -12.07 -2.68 1.58
C THR A 236 -10.93 -1.88 2.23
N ALA A 237 -10.54 -0.73 1.64
CA ALA A 237 -9.53 0.16 2.23
C ALA A 237 -9.93 0.64 3.62
N HIS A 238 -11.18 1.07 3.81
CA HIS A 238 -11.65 1.54 5.12
C HIS A 238 -11.67 0.45 6.18
N ALA A 239 -12.11 -0.78 5.85
CA ALA A 239 -12.05 -1.90 6.78
C ALA A 239 -10.63 -2.19 7.25
N GLU A 240 -9.70 -2.35 6.29
CA GLU A 240 -8.31 -2.71 6.57
C GLU A 240 -7.56 -1.59 7.31
N ARG A 241 -7.74 -0.33 6.91
CA ARG A 241 -7.09 0.82 7.56
C ARG A 241 -7.59 1.08 8.97
N ASN A 242 -8.85 0.78 9.28
CA ASN A 242 -9.36 0.95 10.64
C ASN A 242 -8.75 -0.06 11.62
N VAL A 243 -8.34 -1.25 11.16
CA VAL A 243 -7.50 -2.15 11.98
C VAL A 243 -6.19 -1.44 12.35
N LEU A 244 -5.49 -0.84 11.37
CA LEU A 244 -4.25 -0.12 11.63
C LEU A 244 -4.44 1.09 12.56
N LYS A 245 -5.54 1.84 12.41
CA LYS A 245 -5.84 3.00 13.27
C LYS A 245 -5.96 2.59 14.73
N VAL A 246 -6.70 1.52 15.02
CA VAL A 246 -6.89 1.02 16.39
C VAL A 246 -5.60 0.49 16.99
N LEU A 247 -4.79 -0.21 16.21
CA LEU A 247 -3.49 -0.70 16.62
C LEU A 247 -2.43 0.40 16.72
N GLU A 248 -2.75 1.61 16.20
CA GLU A 248 -1.77 2.70 16.02
C GLU A 248 -0.55 2.23 15.23
N GLY A 249 -0.81 1.28 14.32
CA GLY A 249 0.21 0.55 13.58
C GLY A 249 1.02 1.48 12.68
N ASP A 250 2.31 1.23 12.63
CA ASP A 250 3.27 1.90 11.78
C ASP A 250 4.10 0.88 10.97
N CYS A 251 5.22 1.33 10.40
CA CYS A 251 6.12 0.47 9.64
C CYS A 251 6.82 -0.62 10.48
N GLU A 252 6.80 -0.49 11.81
CA GLU A 252 7.38 -1.50 12.74
C GLU A 252 6.37 -2.58 13.09
N THR A 253 5.08 -2.27 13.03
CA THR A 253 4.03 -3.19 13.40
C THR A 253 3.87 -4.31 12.38
N ALA A 254 4.09 -5.54 12.81
CA ALA A 254 3.93 -6.72 11.96
C ALA A 254 2.44 -7.11 11.86
N VAL A 255 1.66 -6.33 11.11
CA VAL A 255 0.21 -6.51 10.95
C VAL A 255 -0.15 -6.75 9.48
N GLY A 256 -0.98 -7.76 9.23
CA GLY A 256 -1.67 -8.02 7.98
C GLY A 256 -3.16 -7.74 8.15
N ALA A 257 -3.80 -7.18 7.13
CA ALA A 257 -5.25 -7.02 7.08
C ALA A 257 -5.73 -7.07 5.63
N HIS A 258 -6.73 -7.89 5.37
CA HIS A 258 -7.29 -8.08 4.03
C HIS A 258 -8.80 -8.23 4.10
N ALA A 259 -9.51 -7.40 3.36
CA ALA A 259 -10.96 -7.44 3.25
C ALA A 259 -11.40 -7.85 1.83
N ILE A 260 -12.46 -8.64 1.77
CA ILE A 260 -13.14 -9.01 0.53
C ILE A 260 -14.64 -8.71 0.66
N ILE A 261 -15.27 -8.42 -0.45
CA ILE A 261 -16.73 -8.20 -0.54
C ILE A 261 -17.35 -9.45 -1.15
N GLU A 262 -18.33 -10.02 -0.48
CA GLU A 262 -19.12 -11.16 -0.94
C GLU A 262 -20.61 -10.82 -0.85
N GLY A 263 -21.23 -10.45 -1.97
CA GLY A 263 -22.60 -9.97 -2.01
C GLY A 263 -22.78 -8.67 -1.19
N ASP A 264 -23.63 -8.69 -0.16
CA ASP A 264 -23.90 -7.55 0.71
C ASP A 264 -23.01 -7.52 1.97
N GLU A 265 -22.09 -8.48 2.08
CA GLU A 265 -21.22 -8.61 3.23
C GLU A 265 -19.77 -8.25 2.88
N ILE A 266 -19.05 -7.80 3.89
CA ILE A 266 -17.61 -7.63 3.88
C ILE A 266 -17.01 -8.61 4.89
N ILE A 267 -16.01 -9.37 4.45
CA ILE A 267 -15.23 -10.28 5.28
C ILE A 267 -13.84 -9.68 5.47
N LEU A 268 -13.42 -9.52 6.72
CA LEU A 268 -12.12 -8.98 7.08
C LEU A 268 -11.31 -10.04 7.83
N GLU A 269 -10.14 -10.37 7.32
CA GLU A 269 -9.12 -11.17 7.98
C GLU A 269 -7.97 -10.26 8.39
N ALA A 270 -7.50 -10.40 9.63
CA ALA A 270 -6.33 -9.69 10.09
C ALA A 270 -5.48 -10.55 11.03
N GLU A 271 -4.18 -10.31 11.00
CA GLU A 271 -3.24 -10.91 11.93
C GLU A 271 -2.25 -9.87 12.44
N LEU A 272 -1.76 -10.12 13.65
CA LEU A 272 -0.80 -9.29 14.34
C LEU A 272 0.24 -10.20 14.97
N PHE A 273 1.49 -9.80 14.99
CA PHE A 273 2.57 -10.53 15.67
C PHE A 273 3.14 -9.69 16.80
N SER A 274 3.65 -10.39 17.85
CA SER A 274 4.50 -9.77 18.87
C SER A 274 5.75 -9.16 18.23
N LEU A 275 6.43 -8.25 18.93
CA LEU A 275 7.63 -7.56 18.42
C LEU A 275 8.74 -8.52 17.94
N ASP A 276 8.90 -9.64 18.63
CA ASP A 276 9.88 -10.68 18.29
C ASP A 276 9.36 -11.73 17.31
N GLY A 277 8.04 -11.67 17.00
CA GLY A 277 7.36 -12.61 16.12
C GLY A 277 7.07 -13.98 16.73
N SER A 278 7.26 -14.16 18.05
CA SER A 278 6.99 -15.42 18.74
C SER A 278 5.50 -15.75 18.82
N ASP A 279 4.67 -14.71 18.99
CA ASP A 279 3.22 -14.85 19.11
C ASP A 279 2.52 -14.32 17.88
N ARG A 280 1.50 -15.08 17.44
CA ARG A 280 0.62 -14.73 16.32
C ARG A 280 -0.81 -14.62 16.83
N PHE A 281 -1.42 -13.46 16.61
CA PHE A 281 -2.81 -13.18 16.93
C PHE A 281 -3.59 -13.04 15.62
N TYR A 282 -4.69 -13.76 15.51
CA TYR A 282 -5.50 -13.81 14.30
C TYR A 282 -6.97 -13.55 14.63
N GLU A 283 -7.64 -12.85 13.72
CA GLU A 283 -9.08 -12.59 13.77
C GLU A 283 -9.66 -12.57 12.36
N LYS A 284 -10.86 -13.16 12.21
CA LYS A 284 -11.67 -13.10 11.00
C LYS A 284 -13.11 -12.81 11.38
N LYS A 285 -13.68 -11.76 10.80
CA LYS A 285 -15.07 -11.37 11.03
C LYS A 285 -15.74 -10.92 9.74
N SER A 286 -17.07 -11.00 9.70
CA SER A 286 -17.87 -10.42 8.64
C SER A 286 -18.92 -9.46 9.19
N SER A 287 -19.37 -8.55 8.35
CA SER A 287 -20.51 -7.68 8.63
C SER A 287 -21.13 -7.23 7.30
N LYS A 288 -22.28 -6.54 7.39
CA LYS A 288 -22.81 -5.83 6.23
C LYS A 288 -21.85 -4.70 5.80
N ILE A 289 -21.81 -4.41 4.49
CA ILE A 289 -20.94 -3.38 3.90
C ILE A 289 -21.10 -2.01 4.56
N GLU A 290 -22.31 -1.64 4.98
CA GLU A 290 -22.57 -0.37 5.67
C GLU A 290 -21.83 -0.21 7.00
N ASN A 291 -21.43 -1.32 7.62
CA ASN A 291 -20.68 -1.37 8.88
C ASN A 291 -19.15 -1.53 8.71
N THR A 292 -18.64 -1.30 7.52
CA THR A 292 -17.23 -1.50 7.17
C THR A 292 -16.25 -0.87 8.17
N LYS A 293 -16.51 0.38 8.58
CA LYS A 293 -15.62 1.10 9.51
C LYS A 293 -15.62 0.47 10.90
N SER A 294 -16.81 0.14 11.43
CA SER A 294 -16.95 -0.49 12.74
C SER A 294 -16.37 -1.90 12.75
N LEU A 295 -16.47 -2.65 11.65
CA LEU A 295 -15.84 -3.97 11.53
C LEU A 295 -14.32 -3.88 11.69
N GLY A 296 -13.66 -2.95 10.98
CA GLY A 296 -12.21 -2.74 11.10
C GLY A 296 -11.79 -2.33 12.51
N GLU A 297 -12.56 -1.45 13.16
CA GLU A 297 -12.32 -1.05 14.55
C GLU A 297 -12.49 -2.22 15.53
N GLU A 298 -13.51 -3.04 15.35
CA GLU A 298 -13.78 -4.20 16.20
C GLU A 298 -12.64 -5.22 16.09
N VAL A 299 -12.25 -5.60 14.87
CA VAL A 299 -11.13 -6.52 14.63
C VAL A 299 -9.84 -5.96 15.23
N GLY A 300 -9.56 -4.68 15.05
CA GLY A 300 -8.40 -4.03 15.66
C GLY A 300 -8.41 -4.09 17.20
N LYS A 301 -9.55 -3.84 17.83
CA LYS A 301 -9.70 -3.92 19.30
C LYS A 301 -9.49 -5.35 19.80
N ILE A 302 -10.04 -6.35 19.11
CA ILE A 302 -9.86 -7.76 19.48
C ILE A 302 -8.37 -8.14 19.42
N LEU A 303 -7.68 -7.79 18.33
CA LEU A 303 -6.24 -8.07 18.18
C LEU A 303 -5.41 -7.34 19.24
N LYS A 304 -5.76 -6.09 19.57
CA LYS A 304 -5.09 -5.31 20.64
C LYS A 304 -5.23 -5.99 22.00
N VAL A 305 -6.43 -6.48 22.33
CA VAL A 305 -6.70 -7.21 23.58
C VAL A 305 -5.95 -8.55 23.59
N LYS A 306 -6.08 -9.36 22.52
CA LYS A 306 -5.40 -10.65 22.40
C LYS A 306 -3.89 -10.53 22.57
N SER A 307 -3.28 -9.51 21.99
CA SER A 307 -1.84 -9.30 22.04
C SER A 307 -1.33 -8.71 23.34
N ASN A 308 -2.20 -8.21 24.22
CA ASN A 308 -1.81 -7.48 25.41
C ASN A 308 -0.68 -6.44 25.14
N ASN A 309 -0.76 -5.76 24.00
CA ASN A 309 0.23 -4.81 23.49
C ASN A 309 1.65 -5.36 23.25
N SER A 310 1.86 -6.69 23.21
CA SER A 310 3.19 -7.30 22.93
C SER A 310 3.78 -6.96 21.56
N TYR A 311 3.01 -6.33 20.66
CA TYR A 311 3.41 -5.84 19.35
C TYR A 311 4.01 -4.42 19.35
N LYS A 312 4.06 -3.77 20.50
CA LYS A 312 4.62 -2.42 20.70
C LYS A 312 5.82 -2.45 21.63
N LYS A 313 6.70 -1.43 21.50
CA LYS A 313 7.77 -1.14 22.47
C LYS A 313 7.21 -0.44 23.69
#